data_b309e80dbb0e907fe8e8d7bb37e4108a
#
_entry.id   b309e80dbb0e907fe8e8d7bb37e4108a
#
_cell.length_a   1.000
_cell.length_b   1.000
_cell.length_c   1.000
_cell.angle_alpha   90.00
_cell.angle_beta   90.00
_cell.angle_gamma   90.00
#
_symmetry.space_group_name_H-M   'P 1'
#
loop_
_entity.id
_entity.type
_entity.pdbx_description
1 polymer ?
#
loop_
_entity_poly.entity_id
_entity_poly.type
_entity_poly.pdbx_seq_one_letter_code
_entity_poly.pdbx_strand_id
1 'polypeptide(L)'
;MIRIDWVQLCEMAFLDDCDRLCMIGIMTRFPAPQLPIAMRQVMIVLRIADVQAEESFGIGVSMTTPCGVSLTPPRGDGFDIALTAEYIFITLRDIPLAEEGLHRFTVAVGKSDPVSIDVPVRLVVNRALAGNASHKASATLGQPSWVSGRQVN
;
A
#
# COMPACT_ATOMS: atom_id res chain seq x y z
N MET A 1 17.01 3.38 -18.77
CA MET A 1 16.78 3.07 -17.32
C MET A 1 15.55 3.84 -16.86
N ILE A 2 14.58 3.17 -16.32
CA ILE A 2 13.31 3.77 -15.86
C ILE A 2 13.58 4.79 -14.77
N ARG A 3 12.97 5.96 -14.90
CA ARG A 3 12.98 7.00 -13.87
C ARG A 3 11.60 7.10 -13.24
N ILE A 4 11.54 7.15 -11.92
CA ILE A 4 10.30 7.39 -11.20
C ILE A 4 10.25 8.88 -10.87
N ASP A 5 9.26 9.58 -11.45
CA ASP A 5 9.08 11.02 -11.25
C ASP A 5 8.40 11.32 -9.91
N TRP A 6 7.39 10.52 -9.56
CA TRP A 6 6.70 10.61 -8.28
C TRP A 6 5.95 9.32 -7.95
N VAL A 7 5.57 9.19 -6.69
CA VAL A 7 4.77 8.10 -6.15
C VAL A 7 3.66 8.67 -5.28
N GLN A 8 2.46 8.08 -5.35
CA GLN A 8 1.30 8.48 -4.55
C GLN A 8 0.52 7.25 -4.09
N LEU A 9 -0.05 7.35 -2.88
CA LEU A 9 -0.95 6.35 -2.31
C LEU A 9 -2.39 6.88 -2.33
N CYS A 10 -3.33 6.06 -2.78
CA CYS A 10 -4.75 6.41 -2.85
C CYS A 10 -5.65 5.18 -2.70
N GLU A 11 -6.94 5.38 -2.53
CA GLU A 11 -7.91 4.28 -2.48
C GLU A 11 -8.17 3.68 -3.86
N MET A 12 -8.23 4.53 -4.88
CA MET A 12 -8.48 4.13 -6.27
C MET A 12 -7.79 5.09 -7.23
N ALA A 13 -7.28 4.56 -8.33
CA ALA A 13 -6.76 5.33 -9.45
C ALA A 13 -7.06 4.65 -10.77
N PHE A 14 -7.27 5.44 -11.81
CA PHE A 14 -7.53 4.97 -13.17
C PHE A 14 -7.22 6.07 -14.18
N LEU A 15 -7.12 5.71 -15.45
CA LEU A 15 -7.12 6.66 -16.55
C LEU A 15 -8.55 6.81 -17.08
N ASP A 16 -8.97 8.05 -17.31
CA ASP A 16 -10.26 8.32 -17.95
C ASP A 16 -10.20 8.10 -19.47
N ASP A 17 -11.31 8.30 -20.16
CA ASP A 17 -11.41 8.12 -21.61
C ASP A 17 -10.51 9.04 -22.45
N CYS A 18 -9.88 10.02 -21.81
CA CYS A 18 -8.92 10.94 -22.40
C CYS A 18 -7.48 10.70 -21.92
N ASP A 19 -7.19 9.52 -21.37
CA ASP A 19 -5.90 9.14 -20.79
C ASP A 19 -5.43 10.05 -19.64
N ARG A 20 -6.36 10.75 -18.97
CA ARG A 20 -6.02 11.57 -17.81
C ARG A 20 -6.07 10.76 -16.53
N LEU A 21 -5.04 10.91 -15.71
CA LEU A 21 -4.98 10.25 -14.42
C LEU A 21 -6.02 10.83 -13.44
N CYS A 22 -6.87 9.95 -12.93
CA CYS A 22 -7.82 10.24 -11.86
C CYS A 22 -7.41 9.46 -10.61
N MET A 23 -7.30 10.14 -9.48
CA MET A 23 -7.04 9.52 -8.18
C MET A 23 -8.14 9.91 -7.20
N ILE A 24 -8.65 8.94 -6.46
CA ILE A 24 -9.69 9.10 -5.45
C ILE A 24 -9.14 8.67 -4.10
N GLY A 25 -9.40 9.48 -3.06
CA GLY A 25 -8.97 9.17 -1.71
C GLY A 25 -7.45 9.15 -1.57
N ILE A 26 -6.77 10.24 -2.00
CA ILE A 26 -5.32 10.37 -1.79
C ILE A 26 -5.03 10.22 -0.30
N MET A 27 -4.16 9.26 0.02
CA MET A 27 -3.92 8.84 1.38
C MET A 27 -2.63 9.47 1.92
N THR A 28 -2.78 10.43 2.80
CA THR A 28 -1.67 11.07 3.53
C THR A 28 -1.57 10.58 4.98
N ARG A 29 -2.62 9.90 5.45
CA ARG A 29 -2.75 9.29 6.78
C ARG A 29 -3.84 8.25 6.76
N PHE A 30 -3.81 7.31 7.69
CA PHE A 30 -4.86 6.31 7.87
C PHE A 30 -5.44 6.39 9.28
N PRO A 31 -6.68 6.88 9.43
CA PRO A 31 -7.40 6.85 10.70
C PRO A 31 -7.98 5.44 10.90
N ALA A 32 -7.40 4.66 11.81
CA ALA A 32 -7.88 3.33 12.12
C ALA A 32 -8.97 3.40 13.20
N PRO A 33 -10.14 2.78 12.99
CA PRO A 33 -11.18 2.72 14.02
C PRO A 33 -10.81 1.79 15.16
N GLN A 34 -9.97 0.83 14.90
CA GLN A 34 -9.42 -0.14 15.85
C GLN A 34 -8.10 -0.70 15.32
N LEU A 35 -7.29 -1.27 16.18
CA LEU A 35 -6.07 -2.00 15.85
C LEU A 35 -6.03 -3.31 16.64
N PRO A 36 -5.55 -4.40 16.05
CA PRO A 36 -5.12 -4.55 14.67
C PRO A 36 -6.30 -4.54 13.67
N ILE A 37 -6.05 -4.07 12.45
CA ILE A 37 -7.01 -4.06 11.36
C ILE A 37 -6.32 -4.43 10.04
N ALA A 38 -7.05 -5.01 9.10
CA ALA A 38 -6.59 -5.15 7.73
C ALA A 38 -7.21 -4.03 6.87
N MET A 39 -6.37 -3.25 6.21
CA MET A 39 -6.81 -2.28 5.21
C MET A 39 -7.14 -3.04 3.92
N ARG A 40 -8.40 -2.98 3.50
CA ARG A 40 -8.93 -3.83 2.42
C ARG A 40 -8.18 -3.67 1.10
N GLN A 41 -7.98 -2.42 0.70
CA GLN A 41 -7.34 -2.10 -0.56
C GLN A 41 -6.71 -0.73 -0.51
N VAL A 42 -5.56 -0.61 -1.16
CA VAL A 42 -4.90 0.64 -1.46
C VAL A 42 -4.19 0.52 -2.80
N MET A 43 -4.08 1.60 -3.51
CA MET A 43 -3.33 1.67 -4.76
C MET A 43 -2.10 2.57 -4.58
N ILE A 44 -0.97 2.07 -5.03
CA ILE A 44 0.24 2.87 -5.21
C ILE A 44 0.32 3.23 -6.69
N VAL A 45 0.37 4.52 -6.98
CA VAL A 45 0.51 5.05 -8.34
C VAL A 45 1.89 5.64 -8.48
N LEU A 46 2.62 5.19 -9.49
CA LEU A 46 3.91 5.76 -9.85
C LEU A 46 3.81 6.39 -11.23
N ARG A 47 4.34 7.59 -11.39
CA ARG A 47 4.63 8.12 -12.71
C ARG A 47 6.03 7.74 -13.10
N ILE A 48 6.16 7.18 -14.28
CA ILE A 48 7.43 6.71 -14.82
C ILE A 48 7.78 7.49 -16.10
N ALA A 49 9.06 7.66 -16.30
CA ALA A 49 9.61 8.25 -17.51
C ALA A 49 10.79 7.40 -18.01
N ASP A 50 11.23 7.68 -19.23
CA ASP A 50 12.39 7.05 -19.86
C ASP A 50 12.27 5.51 -20.01
N VAL A 51 11.03 5.01 -20.13
CA VAL A 51 10.77 3.58 -20.41
C VAL A 51 11.14 3.28 -21.84
N GLN A 52 12.07 2.36 -22.05
CA GLN A 52 12.39 1.86 -23.38
C GLN A 52 11.44 0.71 -23.76
N ALA A 53 10.97 0.68 -24.99
CA ALA A 53 9.90 -0.21 -25.45
C ALA A 53 10.20 -1.72 -25.28
N GLU A 54 11.45 -2.11 -25.07
CA GLU A 54 11.88 -3.50 -24.91
C GLU A 54 12.38 -3.83 -23.49
N GLU A 55 12.26 -2.89 -22.55
CA GLU A 55 12.76 -3.06 -21.20
C GLU A 55 11.78 -3.87 -20.35
N SER A 56 12.12 -5.12 -20.04
CA SER A 56 11.41 -5.88 -19.01
C SER A 56 12.01 -5.56 -17.65
N PHE A 57 11.16 -5.23 -16.69
CA PHE A 57 11.59 -4.90 -15.33
C PHE A 57 10.72 -5.58 -14.28
N GLY A 58 11.33 -5.96 -13.18
CA GLY A 58 10.62 -6.45 -12.01
C GLY A 58 10.09 -5.29 -11.16
N ILE A 59 8.98 -5.52 -10.50
CA ILE A 59 8.43 -4.60 -9.50
C ILE A 59 8.39 -5.31 -8.16
N GLY A 60 9.01 -4.71 -7.16
CA GLY A 60 8.99 -5.16 -5.77
C GLY A 60 8.24 -4.17 -4.89
N VAL A 61 7.44 -4.68 -3.97
CA VAL A 61 6.73 -3.85 -2.99
C VAL A 61 6.96 -4.42 -1.59
N SER A 62 7.18 -3.55 -0.63
CA SER A 62 7.24 -3.90 0.78
C SER A 62 6.61 -2.81 1.63
N MET A 63 6.19 -3.18 2.83
CA MET A 63 5.75 -2.25 3.87
C MET A 63 6.60 -2.47 5.12
N THR A 64 7.18 -1.41 5.64
CA THR A 64 7.89 -1.43 6.92
C THR A 64 6.96 -0.87 8.01
N THR A 65 6.77 -1.63 9.06
CA THR A 65 5.95 -1.24 10.22
C THR A 65 6.71 -0.26 11.12
N PRO A 66 6.03 0.46 12.04
CA PRO A 66 6.70 1.35 12.99
C PRO A 66 7.76 0.67 13.85
N CYS A 67 7.58 -0.61 14.19
CA CYS A 67 8.59 -1.40 14.91
C CYS A 67 9.72 -1.95 14.04
N GLY A 68 9.75 -1.60 12.75
CA GLY A 68 10.83 -1.95 11.84
C GLY A 68 10.71 -3.32 11.15
N VAL A 69 9.58 -4.00 11.28
CA VAL A 69 9.32 -5.26 10.56
C VAL A 69 8.97 -4.96 9.11
N SER A 70 9.67 -5.60 8.18
CA SER A 70 9.36 -5.51 6.75
C SER A 70 8.43 -6.63 6.33
N LEU A 71 7.32 -6.28 5.70
CA LEU A 71 6.31 -7.19 5.18
C LEU A 71 6.22 -7.06 3.67
N THR A 72 6.01 -8.16 2.98
CA THR A 72 5.77 -8.19 1.54
C THR A 72 4.38 -8.71 1.24
N PRO A 73 3.70 -8.20 0.18
CA PRO A 73 2.42 -8.74 -0.24
C PRO A 73 2.54 -10.22 -0.61
N PRO A 74 1.49 -11.02 -0.37
CA PRO A 74 1.48 -12.41 -0.82
C PRO A 74 1.50 -12.44 -2.35
N ARG A 75 2.15 -13.46 -2.90
CA ARG A 75 2.09 -13.73 -4.33
C ARG A 75 0.68 -14.22 -4.70
N GLY A 76 0.12 -13.64 -5.77
CA GLY A 76 -1.24 -13.97 -6.22
C GLY A 76 -2.25 -12.89 -5.84
N ASP A 77 -3.32 -13.26 -5.16
CA ASP A 77 -4.51 -12.40 -4.95
C ASP A 77 -4.30 -11.10 -4.14
N GLY A 78 -3.17 -10.95 -3.48
CA GLY A 78 -2.86 -9.76 -2.67
C GLY A 78 -2.21 -8.60 -3.42
N PHE A 79 -1.88 -8.79 -4.68
CA PHE A 79 -1.01 -7.86 -5.40
C PHE A 79 -1.27 -7.90 -6.91
N ASP A 80 -1.77 -6.80 -7.46
CA ASP A 80 -1.98 -6.63 -8.91
C ASP A 80 -1.19 -5.43 -9.43
N ILE A 81 -0.68 -5.57 -10.66
CA ILE A 81 0.02 -4.49 -11.35
C ILE A 81 -0.67 -4.24 -12.70
N ALA A 82 -0.99 -2.98 -12.95
CA ALA A 82 -1.34 -2.49 -14.28
C ALA A 82 -0.31 -1.46 -14.74
N LEU A 83 0.15 -1.62 -15.98
CA LEU A 83 1.18 -0.78 -16.57
C LEU A 83 0.61 -0.03 -17.77
N THR A 84 0.88 1.26 -17.83
CA THR A 84 0.65 2.11 -18.99
C THR A 84 1.97 2.73 -19.46
N ALA A 85 1.94 3.53 -20.54
CA ALA A 85 3.15 4.18 -21.01
C ALA A 85 3.79 5.14 -19.99
N GLU A 86 2.99 5.74 -19.09
CA GLU A 86 3.44 6.77 -18.16
C GLU A 86 3.24 6.40 -16.69
N TYR A 87 2.42 5.37 -16.39
CA TYR A 87 2.02 5.05 -15.03
C TYR A 87 2.14 3.57 -14.72
N ILE A 88 2.51 3.29 -13.48
CA ILE A 88 2.37 1.97 -12.86
C ILE A 88 1.32 2.08 -11.77
N PHE A 89 0.29 1.23 -11.83
CA PHE A 89 -0.73 1.09 -10.82
C PHE A 89 -0.51 -0.22 -10.08
N ILE A 90 -0.28 -0.14 -8.79
CA ILE A 90 -0.07 -1.30 -7.93
C ILE A 90 -1.23 -1.36 -6.95
N THR A 91 -2.05 -2.40 -7.04
CA THR A 91 -3.13 -2.63 -6.10
C THR A 91 -2.67 -3.61 -5.02
N LEU A 92 -2.73 -3.18 -3.77
CA LEU A 92 -2.45 -3.99 -2.59
C LEU A 92 -3.76 -4.29 -1.87
N ARG A 93 -3.91 -5.53 -1.37
CA ARG A 93 -5.09 -5.96 -0.61
C ARG A 93 -4.71 -6.52 0.74
N ASP A 94 -5.66 -6.42 1.67
CA ASP A 94 -5.57 -7.02 3.00
C ASP A 94 -4.28 -6.67 3.76
N ILE A 95 -3.93 -5.37 3.73
CA ILE A 95 -2.70 -4.86 4.31
C ILE A 95 -2.82 -4.87 5.84
N PRO A 96 -1.98 -5.63 6.56
CA PRO A 96 -2.07 -5.73 8.01
C PRO A 96 -1.53 -4.47 8.68
N LEU A 97 -2.37 -3.83 9.50
CA LEU A 97 -1.99 -2.71 10.35
C LEU A 97 -2.16 -3.14 11.80
N ALA A 98 -1.06 -3.43 12.48
CA ALA A 98 -1.08 -3.96 13.83
C ALA A 98 -0.97 -2.89 14.93
N GLU A 99 -0.36 -1.75 14.61
CA GLU A 99 0.01 -0.72 15.57
C GLU A 99 -0.11 0.69 15.00
N GLU A 100 -0.21 1.67 15.88
CA GLU A 100 -0.09 3.08 15.51
C GLU A 100 1.34 3.44 15.14
N GLY A 101 1.48 4.44 14.31
CA GLY A 101 2.77 5.00 13.91
C GLY A 101 2.97 5.07 12.41
N LEU A 102 4.20 5.30 12.02
CA LEU A 102 4.57 5.52 10.63
C LEU A 102 4.81 4.20 9.91
N HIS A 103 3.97 3.89 8.94
CA HIS A 103 4.13 2.76 8.03
C HIS A 103 4.74 3.27 6.73
N ARG A 104 5.80 2.61 6.28
CA ARG A 104 6.52 2.99 5.06
C ARG A 104 6.28 1.96 3.96
N PHE A 105 5.64 2.38 2.88
CA PHE A 105 5.55 1.60 1.66
C PHE A 105 6.74 1.91 0.77
N THR A 106 7.44 0.88 0.34
CA THR A 106 8.62 1.02 -0.53
C THR A 106 8.37 0.25 -1.82
N VAL A 107 8.62 0.89 -2.95
CA VAL A 107 8.50 0.30 -4.28
C VAL A 107 9.84 0.36 -4.98
N ALA A 108 10.26 -0.77 -5.50
CA ALA A 108 11.43 -0.90 -6.36
C ALA A 108 10.97 -1.27 -7.78
N VAL A 109 11.47 -0.56 -8.78
CA VAL A 109 11.16 -0.80 -10.20
C VAL A 109 12.45 -1.03 -10.97
N GLY A 110 12.66 -2.24 -11.45
CA GLY A 110 13.86 -2.60 -12.22
C GLY A 110 15.14 -2.31 -11.45
N LYS A 111 15.99 -1.48 -12.03
CA LYS A 111 17.28 -1.03 -11.44
C LYS A 111 17.24 0.41 -10.92
N SER A 112 16.05 1.03 -10.89
CA SER A 112 15.90 2.39 -10.34
C SER A 112 16.06 2.38 -8.82
N ASP A 113 16.39 3.52 -8.25
CA ASP A 113 16.40 3.68 -6.80
C ASP A 113 14.98 3.45 -6.25
N PRO A 114 14.84 2.70 -5.14
CA PRO A 114 13.55 2.49 -4.52
C PRO A 114 12.93 3.81 -4.06
N VAL A 115 11.62 3.94 -4.26
CA VAL A 115 10.84 5.08 -3.77
C VAL A 115 9.97 4.66 -2.59
N SER A 116 9.76 5.56 -1.66
CA SER A 116 8.98 5.28 -0.45
C SER A 116 7.93 6.34 -0.18
N ILE A 117 6.82 5.89 0.39
CA ILE A 117 5.74 6.73 0.93
C ILE A 117 5.52 6.37 2.38
N ASP A 118 5.48 7.37 3.24
CA ASP A 118 5.19 7.22 4.66
C ASP A 118 3.72 7.55 4.94
N VAL A 119 3.03 6.64 5.63
CA VAL A 119 1.63 6.78 6.02
C VAL A 119 1.51 6.65 7.53
N PRO A 120 1.20 7.74 8.24
CA PRO A 120 0.91 7.66 9.66
C PRO A 120 -0.44 6.97 9.88
N VAL A 121 -0.45 5.91 10.68
CA VAL A 121 -1.63 5.21 11.17
C VAL A 121 -1.93 5.70 12.57
N ARG A 122 -3.15 6.14 12.80
CA ARG A 122 -3.61 6.61 14.12
C ARG A 122 -4.94 5.99 14.48
N LEU A 123 -5.07 5.56 15.72
CA LEU A 123 -6.32 5.10 16.28
C LEU A 123 -7.26 6.30 16.49
N VAL A 124 -8.44 6.25 15.88
CA VAL A 124 -9.48 7.26 16.06
C VAL A 124 -10.50 6.71 17.04
N VAL A 125 -10.44 7.16 18.28
CA VAL A 125 -11.47 6.84 19.28
C VAL A 125 -12.70 7.68 18.97
N ASN A 126 -13.71 7.04 18.42
CA ASN A 126 -14.99 7.67 18.15
C ASN A 126 -15.77 7.79 19.47
N ARG A 127 -15.59 8.90 20.21
CA ARG A 127 -16.29 9.17 21.47
C ARG A 127 -17.82 9.15 21.36
N ALA A 128 -18.37 9.21 20.15
CA ALA A 128 -19.81 9.20 19.90
C ALA A 128 -20.44 7.80 20.01
N LEU A 129 -19.67 6.73 19.97
CA LEU A 129 -20.15 5.35 20.03
C LEU A 129 -19.87 4.64 21.37
N ALA A 130 -19.29 5.32 22.34
CA ALA A 130 -19.03 4.76 23.69
C ALA A 130 -20.31 4.58 24.55
N GLY A 131 -21.51 4.81 23.97
CA GLY A 131 -22.79 4.75 24.68
C GLY A 131 -23.55 3.43 24.57
N ASN A 132 -23.27 2.54 23.62
CA ASN A 132 -23.99 1.26 23.51
C ASN A 132 -23.26 0.29 22.60
N ALA A 133 -22.44 -0.60 23.12
CA ALA A 133 -22.26 -1.92 22.53
C ALA A 133 -21.37 -2.81 23.36
N SER A 134 -21.97 -3.46 24.33
CA SER A 134 -21.53 -4.76 24.81
C SER A 134 -21.89 -5.82 23.77
N HIS A 135 -21.16 -5.89 22.68
CA HIS A 135 -21.20 -7.03 21.76
C HIS A 135 -19.78 -7.54 21.53
N LYS A 136 -19.49 -8.67 22.20
CA LYS A 136 -18.37 -9.55 21.87
C LYS A 136 -18.50 -10.00 20.41
N ALA A 137 -17.84 -9.32 19.49
CA ALA A 137 -17.53 -9.87 18.19
C ALA A 137 -16.16 -10.56 18.32
N SER A 138 -16.19 -11.87 18.50
CA SER A 138 -15.03 -12.72 18.31
C SER A 138 -14.76 -12.80 16.82
N ALA A 139 -14.00 -11.86 16.29
CA ALA A 139 -13.48 -11.94 14.95
C ALA A 139 -12.26 -12.86 15.00
N THR A 140 -12.40 -14.06 14.46
CA THR A 140 -11.27 -14.93 14.13
C THR A 140 -10.50 -14.20 13.01
N LEU A 141 -9.46 -13.46 13.40
CA LEU A 141 -8.51 -12.88 12.45
C LEU A 141 -7.83 -14.04 11.75
N GLY A 142 -8.16 -14.26 10.47
CA GLY A 142 -7.37 -15.09 9.58
C GLY A 142 -5.92 -14.60 9.65
N GLN A 143 -4.98 -15.53 9.64
CA GLN A 143 -3.55 -15.19 9.68
C GLN A 143 -3.23 -14.20 8.56
N PRO A 144 -2.45 -13.15 8.86
CA PRO A 144 -2.06 -12.18 7.84
C PRO A 144 -1.32 -12.92 6.72
N SER A 145 -1.79 -12.76 5.50
CA SER A 145 -1.19 -13.39 4.31
C SER A 145 0.16 -12.77 3.94
N TRP A 146 0.51 -11.64 4.54
CA TRP A 146 1.78 -10.95 4.30
C TRP A 146 2.93 -11.64 5.00
N VAL A 147 4.03 -11.85 4.27
CA VAL A 147 5.20 -12.61 4.73
C VAL A 147 6.25 -11.67 5.33
N SER A 148 6.70 -12.00 6.54
CA SER A 148 7.84 -11.33 7.18
C SER A 148 9.14 -11.74 6.47
N GLY A 149 9.81 -10.79 5.83
CA GLY A 149 11.14 -11.00 5.26
C GLY A 149 12.22 -10.88 6.35
N ARG A 150 12.96 -11.96 6.60
CA ARG A 150 14.24 -11.86 7.32
C ARG A 150 15.28 -11.30 6.35
N GLN A 151 15.88 -10.17 6.70
CA GLN A 151 17.14 -9.78 6.05
C GLN A 151 18.17 -10.87 6.36
N VAL A 152 18.63 -11.54 5.32
CA VAL A 152 19.80 -12.42 5.41
C VAL A 152 21.00 -11.50 5.19
N ASN A 153 21.84 -11.38 6.22
CA ASN A 153 23.16 -10.74 6.12
C ASN A 153 24.05 -11.49 5.14
#